data_bef08c2e7223308d485d96b39ed1d287
#
_entry.id   bef08c2e7223308d485d96b39ed1d287
#
_cell.length_a   1.000
_cell.length_b   1.000
_cell.length_c   1.000
_cell.angle_alpha   90.00
_cell.angle_beta   90.00
_cell.angle_gamma   90.00
#
_symmetry.space_group_name_H-M   'P 1'
#
loop_
_entity.id
_entity.type
_entity.pdbx_description
1 polymer ?
#
loop_
_entity_poly.entity_id
_entity_poly.type
_entity_poly.pdbx_seq_one_letter_code
_entity_poly.pdbx_strand_id
1 'polypeptide(L)'
;MEVTLTLTERGESHHEEMRVLLREALDDVGLNEVAVQETLIRGDEEAIPIKCIGSPTIRVNGLDVEYREREPDETSAGVRYYNTPAGWKSVPEKGMIVRALELAKAEEAAS
;
A
#
# COMPACT_ATOMS: atom_id res chain seq x y z
N MET A 1 -9.80 6.23 9.81
CA MET A 1 -8.85 5.30 9.12
C MET A 1 -7.92 6.08 8.23
N GLU A 2 -6.64 5.78 8.32
CA GLU A 2 -5.62 6.40 7.48
C GLU A 2 -5.14 5.38 6.45
N VAL A 3 -5.24 5.73 5.17
CA VAL A 3 -4.75 4.90 4.07
C VAL A 3 -3.75 5.71 3.26
N THR A 4 -2.53 5.21 3.17
CA THR A 4 -1.47 5.89 2.43
C THR A 4 -0.98 5.02 1.27
N LEU A 5 -0.65 5.68 0.17
CA LEU A 5 -0.08 5.04 -1.01
C LEU A 5 1.17 5.83 -1.40
N THR A 6 2.32 5.18 -1.33
CA THR A 6 3.57 5.78 -1.76
C THR A 6 3.99 5.16 -3.08
N LEU A 7 4.20 6.01 -4.07
CA LEU A 7 4.62 5.63 -5.41
C LEU A 7 5.97 6.26 -5.70
N THR A 8 6.73 5.63 -6.58
CA THR A 8 8.03 6.16 -7.01
C THR A 8 8.07 6.25 -8.53
N GLU A 9 8.95 7.11 -9.06
CA GLU A 9 9.08 7.26 -10.52
C GLU A 9 9.43 5.95 -11.22
N ARG A 10 10.20 5.08 -10.58
CA ARG A 10 10.58 3.80 -11.18
C ARG A 10 9.39 2.86 -11.38
N GLY A 11 8.32 3.05 -10.61
CA GLY A 11 7.10 2.26 -10.72
C GLY A 11 6.02 2.90 -11.56
N GLU A 12 6.33 3.92 -12.34
CA GLU A 12 5.34 4.73 -13.06
C GLU A 12 4.35 3.92 -13.90
N SER A 13 4.80 2.85 -14.55
CA SER A 13 3.93 2.03 -15.40
C SER A 13 2.79 1.34 -14.63
N HIS A 14 2.87 1.29 -13.31
CA HIS A 14 1.87 0.62 -12.47
C HIS A 14 1.04 1.58 -11.62
N HIS A 15 1.30 2.88 -11.72
CA HIS A 15 0.64 3.86 -10.84
C HIS A 15 -0.89 3.84 -10.99
N GLU A 16 -1.38 3.91 -12.21
CA GLU A 16 -2.82 3.96 -12.45
C GLU A 16 -3.50 2.65 -12.06
N GLU A 17 -2.90 1.52 -12.42
CA GLU A 17 -3.41 0.21 -12.02
C GLU A 17 -3.52 0.11 -10.50
N MET A 18 -2.52 0.60 -9.79
CA MET A 18 -2.52 0.57 -8.33
C MET A 18 -3.59 1.47 -7.73
N ARG A 19 -3.77 2.67 -8.28
CA ARG A 19 -4.81 3.59 -7.80
C ARG A 19 -6.20 2.99 -7.95
N VAL A 20 -6.46 2.38 -9.11
CA VAL A 20 -7.75 1.72 -9.38
C VAL A 20 -7.96 0.55 -8.43
N LEU A 21 -6.94 -0.28 -8.26
CA LEU A 21 -7.03 -1.45 -7.39
C LEU A 21 -7.33 -1.06 -5.93
N LEU A 22 -6.65 -0.04 -5.43
CA LEU A 22 -6.87 0.42 -4.05
C LEU A 22 -8.27 1.00 -3.89
N ARG A 23 -8.76 1.78 -4.87
CA ARG A 23 -10.10 2.31 -4.82
C ARG A 23 -11.15 1.20 -4.85
N GLU A 24 -10.95 0.19 -5.68
CA GLU A 24 -11.85 -0.96 -5.73
C GLU A 24 -11.88 -1.71 -4.40
N ALA A 25 -10.71 -1.90 -3.78
CA ALA A 25 -10.63 -2.58 -2.49
C ALA A 25 -11.39 -1.81 -1.40
N LEU A 26 -11.24 -0.49 -1.39
CA LEU A 26 -11.97 0.36 -0.45
C LEU A 26 -13.48 0.28 -0.67
N ASP A 27 -13.92 0.31 -1.92
CA ASP A 27 -15.34 0.21 -2.26
C ASP A 27 -15.91 -1.15 -1.84
N ASP A 28 -15.16 -2.23 -2.05
CA ASP A 28 -15.59 -3.60 -1.71
C ASP A 28 -15.88 -3.78 -0.22
N VAL A 29 -15.20 -3.03 0.64
CA VAL A 29 -15.37 -3.14 2.09
C VAL A 29 -16.20 -1.99 2.67
N GLY A 30 -16.85 -1.20 1.82
CA GLY A 30 -17.72 -0.13 2.27
C GLY A 30 -16.99 1.10 2.80
N LEU A 31 -15.76 1.32 2.37
CA LEU A 31 -14.92 2.45 2.78
C LEU A 31 -14.70 3.45 1.65
N ASN A 32 -15.71 3.61 0.79
CA ASN A 32 -15.60 4.48 -0.38
C ASN A 32 -15.43 5.98 -0.04
N GLU A 33 -15.70 6.38 1.18
CA GLU A 33 -15.50 7.76 1.64
C GLU A 33 -14.10 8.02 2.20
N VAL A 34 -13.31 6.97 2.40
CA VAL A 34 -11.94 7.13 2.91
C VAL A 34 -11.05 7.71 1.83
N ALA A 35 -10.40 8.82 2.16
CA ALA A 35 -9.45 9.45 1.24
C ALA A 35 -8.10 8.73 1.33
N VAL A 36 -7.50 8.50 0.17
CA VAL A 36 -6.14 7.93 0.08
C VAL A 36 -5.15 9.09 0.05
N GLN A 37 -4.18 9.06 0.96
CA GLN A 37 -3.08 10.03 0.96
C GLN A 37 -1.98 9.47 0.08
N GLU A 38 -1.82 10.03 -1.10
CA GLU A 38 -0.84 9.58 -2.07
C GLU A 38 0.39 10.46 -2.05
N THR A 39 1.57 9.84 -2.05
CA THR A 39 2.85 10.52 -2.12
C THR A 39 3.67 9.94 -3.26
N LEU A 40 4.25 10.81 -4.08
CA LEU A 40 5.18 10.41 -5.14
C LEU A 40 6.58 10.84 -4.73
N ILE A 41 7.51 9.91 -4.70
CA ILE A 41 8.92 10.20 -4.39
C ILE A 41 9.80 9.87 -5.59
N ARG A 42 10.96 10.51 -5.65
CA ARG A 42 11.86 10.44 -6.81
C ARG A 42 13.10 9.59 -6.57
N GLY A 43 13.59 9.52 -5.35
CA GLY A 43 14.84 8.83 -5.08
C GLY A 43 14.90 8.28 -3.67
N ASP A 44 15.96 7.51 -3.43
CA ASP A 44 16.15 6.80 -2.16
C ASP A 44 16.24 7.75 -0.96
N GLU A 45 16.74 8.97 -1.16
CA GLU A 45 16.81 9.96 -0.09
C GLU A 45 15.42 10.35 0.42
N GLU A 46 14.45 10.46 -0.49
CA GLU A 46 13.08 10.79 -0.12
C GLU A 46 12.36 9.60 0.52
N ALA A 47 12.83 8.38 0.26
CA ALA A 47 12.24 7.17 0.84
C ALA A 47 12.50 7.05 2.34
N ILE A 48 13.64 7.56 2.82
CA ILE A 48 14.06 7.39 4.21
C ILE A 48 13.08 8.00 5.22
N PRO A 49 12.71 9.29 5.12
CA PRO A 49 11.86 9.90 6.15
C PRO A 49 10.45 9.32 6.21
N ILE A 50 9.93 8.78 5.12
CA ILE A 50 8.59 8.19 5.08
C ILE A 50 8.63 6.66 5.11
N LYS A 51 9.82 6.09 5.24
CA LYS A 51 10.03 4.65 5.31
C LYS A 51 9.44 3.89 4.12
N CYS A 52 9.59 4.43 2.92
CA CYS A 52 9.15 3.75 1.70
C CYS A 52 10.00 2.50 1.47
N ILE A 53 9.34 1.37 1.23
CA ILE A 53 10.00 0.09 1.00
C ILE A 53 9.83 -0.41 -0.43
N GLY A 54 9.67 0.53 -1.34
CA GLY A 54 9.50 0.29 -2.78
C GLY A 54 8.13 0.71 -3.27
N SER A 55 7.98 0.83 -4.57
CA SER A 55 6.73 1.26 -5.18
C SER A 55 5.95 0.05 -5.71
N PRO A 56 4.68 -0.12 -5.32
CA PRO A 56 3.92 0.74 -4.40
C PRO A 56 4.08 0.29 -2.94
N THR A 57 4.08 1.23 -2.01
CA THR A 57 3.98 0.95 -0.58
C THR A 57 2.59 1.40 -0.12
N ILE A 58 1.81 0.47 0.42
CA ILE A 58 0.44 0.72 0.87
C ILE A 58 0.36 0.43 2.35
N ARG A 59 -0.08 1.44 3.13
CA ARG A 59 -0.25 1.28 4.57
C ARG A 59 -1.67 1.66 4.99
N VAL A 60 -2.22 0.83 5.87
CA VAL A 60 -3.53 1.07 6.49
C VAL A 60 -3.29 1.26 7.98
N ASN A 61 -3.61 2.45 8.48
CA ASN A 61 -3.31 2.84 9.87
C ASN A 61 -1.85 2.61 10.25
N GLY A 62 -0.95 2.92 9.31
CA GLY A 62 0.49 2.81 9.53
C GLY A 62 1.09 1.43 9.31
N LEU A 63 0.28 0.40 9.04
CA LEU A 63 0.77 -0.95 8.83
C LEU A 63 0.75 -1.33 7.34
N ASP A 64 1.88 -1.85 6.87
CA ASP A 64 1.99 -2.32 5.48
C ASP A 64 1.02 -3.47 5.22
N VAL A 65 0.39 -3.47 4.03
CA VAL A 65 -0.64 -4.47 3.71
C VAL A 65 -0.10 -5.90 3.60
N GLU A 66 1.18 -6.07 3.32
CA GLU A 66 1.81 -7.38 3.23
C GLU A 66 2.56 -7.75 4.51
N TYR A 67 3.46 -6.89 4.95
CA TYR A 67 4.33 -7.19 6.09
C TYR A 67 3.70 -6.92 7.45
N ARG A 68 2.70 -6.07 7.49
CA ARG A 68 2.04 -5.65 8.71
C ARG A 68 3.06 -4.96 9.64
N GLU A 69 3.26 -5.45 10.86
CA GLU A 69 4.23 -4.92 11.80
C GLU A 69 5.67 -5.40 11.57
N ARG A 70 5.88 -6.25 10.58
CA ARG A 70 7.19 -6.86 10.29
C ARG A 70 7.88 -6.28 9.07
N GLU A 71 7.73 -5.00 8.85
CA GLU A 71 8.37 -4.34 7.71
C GLU A 71 9.88 -4.44 7.78
N PRO A 72 10.56 -4.58 6.62
CA PRO A 72 12.02 -4.51 6.59
C PRO A 72 12.51 -3.12 6.97
N ASP A 73 13.68 -3.03 7.58
CA ASP A 73 14.28 -1.75 7.97
C ASP A 73 14.81 -0.96 6.77
N GLU A 74 15.18 -1.66 5.70
CA GLU A 74 15.73 -1.03 4.51
C GLU A 74 14.65 -0.30 3.71
N THR A 75 14.95 0.95 3.35
CA THR A 75 14.07 1.74 2.50
C THR A 75 14.52 1.68 1.05
N SER A 76 13.60 1.94 0.13
CA SER A 76 13.89 1.91 -1.30
C SER A 76 12.91 2.78 -2.06
N ALA A 77 13.41 3.44 -3.12
CA ALA A 77 12.58 4.10 -4.12
C ALA A 77 12.47 3.26 -5.39
N GLY A 78 12.87 1.98 -5.35
CA GLY A 78 12.76 1.07 -6.47
C GLY A 78 11.38 0.43 -6.58
N VAL A 79 11.23 -0.49 -7.54
CA VAL A 79 10.00 -1.25 -7.71
C VAL A 79 9.92 -2.34 -6.64
N ARG A 80 8.75 -2.45 -6.03
CA ARG A 80 8.47 -3.48 -5.03
C ARG A 80 7.69 -4.62 -5.66
N TYR A 81 7.96 -5.84 -5.21
CA TYR A 81 7.23 -7.02 -5.66
C TYR A 81 6.48 -7.65 -4.50
N TYR A 82 5.21 -7.98 -4.74
CA TYR A 82 4.34 -8.64 -3.79
C TYR A 82 4.21 -10.12 -4.13
N ASN A 83 4.15 -10.96 -3.10
CA ASN A 83 3.90 -12.38 -3.29
C ASN A 83 2.39 -12.57 -3.49
N THR A 84 2.01 -13.05 -4.68
CA THR A 84 0.61 -13.28 -5.02
C THR A 84 0.39 -14.73 -5.43
N PRO A 85 -0.88 -15.20 -5.49
CA PRO A 85 -1.15 -16.57 -5.99
C PRO A 85 -0.63 -16.81 -7.41
N ALA A 86 -0.47 -15.74 -8.20
CA ALA A 86 0.07 -15.81 -9.56
C ALA A 86 1.59 -15.60 -9.61
N GLY A 87 2.26 -15.57 -8.45
CA GLY A 87 3.70 -15.34 -8.34
C GLY A 87 4.02 -13.91 -7.90
N TRP A 88 5.27 -13.51 -8.10
CA TRP A 88 5.72 -12.17 -7.72
C TRP A 88 5.25 -11.13 -8.73
N LYS A 89 4.52 -10.11 -8.24
CA LYS A 89 3.96 -9.04 -9.07
C LYS A 89 4.30 -7.69 -8.45
N SER A 90 4.42 -6.68 -9.29
CA SER A 90 4.67 -5.30 -8.83
C SER A 90 3.42 -4.62 -8.26
N VAL A 91 2.26 -5.26 -8.39
CA VAL A 91 0.99 -4.79 -7.81
C VAL A 91 0.45 -5.93 -6.95
N PRO A 92 -0.01 -5.67 -5.72
CA PRO A 92 -0.54 -6.74 -4.87
C PRO A 92 -1.89 -7.25 -5.38
N GLU A 93 -2.28 -8.43 -4.92
CA GLU A 93 -3.62 -8.95 -5.14
C GLU A 93 -4.61 -8.12 -4.33
N LYS A 94 -5.78 -7.84 -4.90
CA LYS A 94 -6.81 -7.06 -4.20
C LYS A 94 -7.19 -7.66 -2.85
N GLY A 95 -7.25 -8.98 -2.74
CA GLY A 95 -7.57 -9.66 -1.48
C GLY A 95 -6.62 -9.32 -0.34
N MET A 96 -5.35 -9.07 -0.63
CA MET A 96 -4.38 -8.65 0.38
C MET A 96 -4.76 -7.29 0.97
N ILE A 97 -5.15 -6.35 0.12
CA ILE A 97 -5.57 -5.01 0.54
C ILE A 97 -6.89 -5.10 1.31
N VAL A 98 -7.83 -5.87 0.79
CA VAL A 98 -9.14 -6.06 1.44
C VAL A 98 -8.97 -6.61 2.86
N ARG A 99 -8.11 -7.62 3.04
CA ARG A 99 -7.86 -8.18 4.38
C ARG A 99 -7.28 -7.13 5.34
N ALA A 100 -6.36 -6.31 4.86
CA ALA A 100 -5.78 -5.25 5.69
C ALA A 100 -6.83 -4.22 6.10
N LEU A 101 -7.71 -3.85 5.17
CA LEU A 101 -8.78 -2.90 5.44
C LEU A 101 -9.81 -3.48 6.41
N GLU A 102 -10.18 -4.74 6.26
CA GLU A 102 -11.13 -5.40 7.17
C GLU A 102 -10.58 -5.53 8.59
N LEU A 103 -9.29 -5.85 8.73
CA LEU A 103 -8.65 -5.89 10.04
C LEU A 103 -8.65 -4.50 10.69
N ALA A 104 -8.36 -3.46 9.94
CA ALA A 104 -8.39 -2.10 10.46
C ALA A 104 -9.81 -1.69 10.89
N LYS A 105 -10.83 -2.04 10.11
CA LYS A 105 -12.23 -1.79 10.48
C LYS A 105 -12.59 -2.49 11.80
N ALA A 106 -12.18 -3.75 11.96
CA ALA A 106 -12.46 -4.51 13.16
C ALA A 106 -11.76 -3.91 14.38
N GLU A 107 -10.51 -3.47 14.23
CA GLU A 107 -9.78 -2.81 15.31
C GLU A 107 -10.42 -1.49 15.72
N GLU A 108 -10.86 -0.70 14.75
CA GLU A 108 -11.54 0.57 15.03
C GLU A 108 -12.89 0.36 15.70
N ALA A 109 -13.62 -0.68 15.32
CA ALA A 109 -14.89 -1.00 15.94
C ALA A 109 -14.74 -1.53 17.37
N ALA A 110 -13.59 -2.10 17.70
CA ALA A 110 -13.29 -2.64 19.04
C ALA A 110 -12.76 -1.57 19.99
N SER A 111 -12.41 -0.41 19.50
CA SER A 111 -11.80 0.68 20.31
C SER A 111 -12.81 1.44 21.15
#